data_609cf6925f128c0eab008fbbc65bbeb1
#
_entry.id   609cf6925f128c0eab008fbbc65bbeb1
#
_cell.length_a   1.000
_cell.length_b   1.000
_cell.length_c   1.000
_cell.angle_alpha   90.00
_cell.angle_beta   90.00
_cell.angle_gamma   90.00
#
_symmetry.space_group_name_H-M   'P 1'
#
loop_
_entity.id
_entity.type
_entity.pdbx_description
1 polymer ?
#
loop_
_entity_poly.entity_id
_entity_poly.type
_entity_poly.pdbx_seq_one_letter_code
_entity_poly.pdbx_strand_id
1 'polypeptide(L)'
;MGGNLHGVSICKNAPKITNLLFADDSLIFSRASSAEINSIVEMLQVYAKASGKCINLEKSSVYLSNNTTVSQKQEALGILGVKEVSRFELYLGLPTLIGRLKYHTFSFIKDRVWKKLQGWKGMMLSRDVKEVLIKAVA
;
A
#
# COMPACT_ATOMS: atom_id res chain seq x y z
N MET A 1 5.14 15.65 -18.60
CA MET A 1 6.05 16.04 -17.51
C MET A 1 6.61 14.76 -16.89
N GLY A 2 7.80 14.34 -17.32
CA GLY A 2 8.44 13.14 -16.79
C GLY A 2 9.23 13.52 -15.55
N GLY A 3 8.64 13.37 -14.37
CA GLY A 3 9.39 13.50 -13.13
C GLY A 3 10.46 12.39 -13.07
N ASN A 4 11.67 12.75 -12.66
CA ASN A 4 12.83 11.87 -12.56
C ASN A 4 12.75 10.85 -11.41
N LEU A 5 11.60 10.18 -11.23
CA LEU A 5 11.47 9.13 -10.23
C LEU A 5 12.05 7.83 -10.77
N HIS A 6 12.90 7.19 -9.98
CA HIS A 6 13.53 5.95 -10.40
C HIS A 6 12.65 4.71 -10.28
N GLY A 7 11.61 4.76 -9.47
CA GLY A 7 10.68 3.66 -9.26
C GLY A 7 11.34 2.34 -8.80
N VAL A 8 10.56 1.27 -8.78
CA VAL A 8 11.01 -0.09 -8.45
C VAL A 8 10.81 -1.03 -9.64
N SER A 9 11.71 -1.98 -9.81
CA SER A 9 11.60 -3.04 -10.80
C SER A 9 11.35 -4.37 -10.11
N ILE A 10 10.31 -5.09 -10.52
CA ILE A 10 9.91 -6.36 -9.89
C ILE A 10 10.88 -7.49 -10.24
N CYS A 11 11.44 -7.46 -11.44
CA CYS A 11 12.44 -8.44 -11.88
C CYS A 11 13.41 -7.80 -12.89
N LYS A 12 14.47 -8.53 -13.22
CA LYS A 12 15.44 -8.11 -14.23
C LYS A 12 14.72 -7.89 -15.58
N ASN A 13 14.95 -6.72 -16.19
CA ASN A 13 14.31 -6.27 -17.45
C ASN A 13 12.80 -5.95 -17.36
N ALA A 14 12.19 -5.93 -16.17
CA ALA A 14 10.83 -5.45 -16.03
C ALA A 14 10.78 -3.91 -16.11
N PRO A 15 9.66 -3.34 -16.57
CA PRO A 15 9.45 -1.90 -16.52
C PRO A 15 9.51 -1.40 -15.07
N LYS A 16 9.98 -0.18 -14.89
CA LYS A 16 10.00 0.46 -13.59
C LYS A 16 8.62 0.99 -13.25
N ILE A 17 8.16 0.63 -12.07
CA ILE A 17 6.89 1.11 -11.51
C ILE A 17 7.22 2.29 -10.60
N THR A 18 6.68 3.45 -10.88
CA THR A 18 6.83 4.66 -10.07
C THR A 18 5.63 4.92 -9.20
N ASN A 19 4.44 4.46 -9.60
CA ASN A 19 3.20 4.66 -8.88
C ASN A 19 2.19 3.56 -9.15
N LEU A 20 1.35 3.28 -8.16
CA LEU A 20 0.13 2.49 -8.28
C LEU A 20 -1.01 3.35 -7.76
N LEU A 21 -2.08 3.43 -8.53
CA LEU A 21 -3.27 4.22 -8.20
C LEU A 21 -4.48 3.31 -8.14
N PHE A 22 -5.28 3.44 -7.10
CA PHE A 22 -6.55 2.72 -6.97
C PHE A 22 -7.54 3.59 -6.20
N ALA A 23 -8.60 4.01 -6.88
CA ALA A 23 -9.62 4.92 -6.32
C ALA A 23 -8.96 6.14 -5.65
N ASP A 24 -9.09 6.26 -4.32
CA ASP A 24 -8.52 7.35 -3.53
C ASP A 24 -7.10 7.04 -3.00
N ASP A 25 -6.64 5.79 -3.13
CA ASP A 25 -5.34 5.36 -2.63
C ASP A 25 -4.26 5.49 -3.71
N SER A 26 -3.10 6.01 -3.31
CA SER A 26 -1.93 6.17 -4.17
C SER A 26 -0.69 5.64 -3.48
N LEU A 27 0.07 4.78 -4.17
CA LEU A 27 1.34 4.26 -3.71
C LEU A 27 2.44 4.76 -4.66
N ILE A 28 3.41 5.50 -4.15
CA ILE A 28 4.48 6.11 -4.93
C ILE A 28 5.80 5.45 -4.54
N PHE A 29 6.61 5.11 -5.54
CA PHE A 29 7.92 4.49 -5.37
C PHE A 29 9.01 5.43 -5.87
N SER A 30 10.00 5.68 -5.02
CA SER A 30 11.16 6.52 -5.35
C SER A 30 12.40 6.09 -4.57
N ARG A 31 13.53 6.67 -4.89
CA ARG A 31 14.70 6.61 -4.02
C ARG A 31 14.55 7.59 -2.86
N ALA A 32 15.19 7.29 -1.74
CA ALA A 32 15.25 8.18 -0.58
C ALA A 32 16.31 9.29 -0.81
N SER A 33 16.20 10.03 -1.91
CA SER A 33 17.02 11.22 -2.20
C SER A 33 16.16 12.47 -2.11
N SER A 34 16.72 13.55 -1.56
CA SER A 34 16.03 14.83 -1.40
C SER A 34 15.47 15.35 -2.72
N ALA A 35 16.18 15.12 -3.84
CA ALA A 35 15.73 15.54 -5.17
C ALA A 35 14.44 14.83 -5.59
N GLU A 36 14.37 13.49 -5.45
CA GLU A 36 13.17 12.73 -5.81
C GLU A 36 12.01 13.01 -4.83
N ILE A 37 12.31 13.17 -3.54
CA ILE A 37 11.29 13.49 -2.52
C ILE A 37 10.67 14.86 -2.77
N ASN A 38 11.48 15.88 -3.09
CA ASN A 38 10.98 17.19 -3.46
C ASN A 38 10.12 17.14 -4.74
N SER A 39 10.53 16.34 -5.73
CA SER A 39 9.73 16.13 -6.95
C SER A 39 8.37 15.49 -6.65
N ILE A 40 8.30 14.56 -5.67
CA ILE A 40 7.02 13.99 -5.21
C ILE A 40 6.14 15.08 -4.60
N VAL A 41 6.68 15.88 -3.68
CA VAL A 41 5.93 16.95 -3.01
C VAL A 41 5.40 17.96 -4.04
N GLU A 42 6.22 18.37 -5.00
CA GLU A 42 5.82 19.26 -6.08
C GLU A 42 4.70 18.66 -6.94
N MET A 43 4.85 17.41 -7.35
CA MET A 43 3.84 16.68 -8.11
C MET A 43 2.51 16.59 -7.36
N LEU A 44 2.54 16.30 -6.06
CA LEU A 44 1.36 16.23 -5.22
C LEU A 44 0.69 17.60 -5.05
N GLN A 45 1.47 18.68 -4.94
CA GLN A 45 0.94 20.04 -4.90
C GLN A 45 0.27 20.44 -6.23
N VAL A 46 0.90 20.11 -7.36
CA VAL A 46 0.31 20.36 -8.69
C VAL A 46 -1.00 19.57 -8.85
N TYR A 47 -1.00 18.31 -8.44
CA TYR A 47 -2.20 17.49 -8.46
C TYR A 47 -3.33 18.08 -7.60
N ALA A 48 -3.01 18.50 -6.37
CA ALA A 48 -3.99 19.11 -5.46
C ALA A 48 -4.61 20.37 -6.08
N LYS A 49 -3.78 21.25 -6.65
CA LYS A 49 -4.26 22.48 -7.32
C LYS A 49 -5.13 22.17 -8.54
N ALA A 50 -4.74 21.19 -9.35
CA ALA A 50 -5.45 20.84 -10.58
C ALA A 50 -6.77 20.10 -10.32
N SER A 51 -6.82 19.23 -9.32
CA SER A 51 -7.98 18.39 -9.00
C SER A 51 -8.93 19.02 -7.98
N GLY A 52 -8.51 20.05 -7.26
CA GLY A 52 -9.23 20.60 -6.11
C GLY A 52 -9.29 19.66 -4.89
N LYS A 53 -8.54 18.54 -4.92
CA LYS A 53 -8.50 17.56 -3.83
C LYS A 53 -7.35 17.86 -2.87
N CYS A 54 -7.58 17.71 -1.58
CA CYS A 54 -6.53 17.83 -0.55
C CYS A 54 -5.93 16.45 -0.26
N ILE A 55 -4.59 16.40 -0.15
CA ILE A 55 -3.88 15.19 0.28
C ILE A 55 -3.94 15.11 1.78
N ASN A 56 -4.40 13.98 2.30
CA ASN A 56 -4.47 13.74 3.74
C ASN A 56 -3.14 13.19 4.26
N LEU A 57 -2.27 14.07 4.75
CA LEU A 57 -0.97 13.68 5.30
C LEU A 57 -1.08 12.86 6.59
N GLU A 58 -2.15 13.02 7.37
CA GLU A 58 -2.36 12.23 8.60
C GLU A 58 -2.61 10.75 8.31
N LYS A 59 -3.28 10.45 7.17
CA LYS A 59 -3.51 9.08 6.69
C LYS A 59 -2.38 8.58 5.79
N SER A 60 -1.45 9.45 5.41
CA SER A 60 -0.31 9.10 4.59
C SER A 60 0.86 8.63 5.45
N SER A 61 1.63 7.71 4.93
CA SER A 61 2.81 7.16 5.60
C SER A 61 3.91 6.86 4.60
N VAL A 62 5.14 6.79 5.07
CA VAL A 62 6.30 6.40 4.26
C VAL A 62 6.98 5.17 4.86
N TYR A 63 7.35 4.25 3.99
CA TYR A 63 8.23 3.13 4.31
C TYR A 63 9.60 3.41 3.71
N LEU A 64 10.63 3.37 4.55
CA LEU A 64 12.02 3.55 4.14
C LEU A 64 12.77 2.23 4.28
N SER A 65 13.48 1.86 3.22
CA SER A 65 14.27 0.63 3.17
C SER A 65 15.33 0.59 4.28
N ASN A 66 15.67 -0.61 4.76
CA ASN A 66 16.75 -0.79 5.75
C ASN A 66 18.13 -0.31 5.26
N ASN A 67 18.30 -0.18 3.94
CA ASN A 67 19.53 0.34 3.33
C ASN A 67 19.60 1.88 3.36
N THR A 68 18.53 2.56 3.77
CA THR A 68 18.51 4.03 3.87
C THR A 68 19.23 4.45 5.14
N THR A 69 20.18 5.40 5.01
CA THR A 69 20.92 5.91 6.16
C THR A 69 20.01 6.74 7.10
N VAL A 70 20.41 6.84 8.37
CA VAL A 70 19.64 7.62 9.36
C VAL A 70 19.47 9.07 8.92
N SER A 71 20.52 9.69 8.36
CA SER A 71 20.46 11.07 7.86
C SER A 71 19.44 11.22 6.72
N GLN A 72 19.45 10.31 5.75
CA GLN A 72 18.49 10.31 4.65
C GLN A 72 17.04 10.10 5.13
N LYS A 73 16.85 9.25 6.16
CA LYS A 73 15.54 9.05 6.77
C LYS A 73 15.00 10.31 7.41
N GLN A 74 15.81 10.98 8.23
CA GLN A 74 15.42 12.21 8.89
C GLN A 74 15.09 13.31 7.89
N GLU A 75 15.90 13.45 6.85
CA GLU A 75 15.67 14.43 5.78
C GLU A 75 14.37 14.13 5.02
N ALA A 76 14.15 12.86 4.65
CA ALA A 76 12.94 12.43 3.96
C ALA A 76 11.67 12.72 4.78
N LEU A 77 11.69 12.39 6.07
CA LEU A 77 10.56 12.62 6.97
C LEU A 77 10.32 14.13 7.18
N GLY A 78 11.39 14.93 7.28
CA GLY A 78 11.29 16.38 7.39
C GLY A 78 10.65 17.04 6.17
N ILE A 79 10.95 16.56 4.96
CA ILE A 79 10.39 17.08 3.71
C ILE A 79 8.93 16.62 3.50
N LEU A 80 8.65 15.32 3.73
CA LEU A 80 7.34 14.75 3.47
C LEU A 80 6.30 15.11 4.52
N GLY A 81 6.70 15.33 5.76
CA GLY A 81 5.78 15.63 6.87
C GLY A 81 4.80 14.49 7.21
N VAL A 82 5.17 13.23 6.89
CA VAL A 82 4.35 12.04 7.15
C VAL A 82 5.03 11.09 8.11
N LYS A 83 4.29 10.14 8.67
CA LYS A 83 4.81 9.15 9.63
C LYS A 83 5.61 8.06 8.93
N GLU A 84 6.77 7.68 9.50
CA GLU A 84 7.48 6.47 9.09
C GLU A 84 6.75 5.24 9.63
N VAL A 85 6.60 4.22 8.78
CA VAL A 85 6.07 2.92 9.16
C VAL A 85 7.14 1.85 8.95
N SER A 86 7.28 0.95 9.90
CA SER A 86 8.24 -0.16 9.83
C SER A 86 7.84 -1.24 8.82
N ARG A 87 6.55 -1.32 8.50
CA ARG A 87 5.96 -2.17 7.47
C ARG A 87 4.79 -1.43 6.84
N PHE A 88 4.62 -1.53 5.53
CA PHE A 88 3.32 -1.22 4.95
C PHE A 88 2.32 -2.24 5.47
N GLU A 89 1.42 -1.78 6.32
CA GLU A 89 0.50 -2.69 6.98
C GLU A 89 -0.41 -3.34 5.95
N LEU A 90 -1.11 -2.59 5.17
CA LEU A 90 -2.02 -3.13 4.15
C LEU A 90 -2.20 -2.14 2.99
N TYR A 91 -2.12 -2.61 1.75
CA TYR A 91 -2.60 -1.89 0.57
C TYR A 91 -3.75 -2.69 -0.03
N LEU A 92 -4.94 -2.08 -0.10
CA LEU A 92 -6.17 -2.76 -0.53
C LEU A 92 -6.49 -4.03 0.28
N GLY A 93 -6.18 -4.00 1.58
CA GLY A 93 -6.41 -5.15 2.47
C GLY A 93 -5.36 -6.26 2.36
N LEU A 94 -4.33 -6.10 1.54
CA LEU A 94 -3.25 -7.07 1.36
C LEU A 94 -1.91 -6.52 1.89
N PRO A 95 -1.07 -7.36 2.51
CA PRO A 95 0.27 -6.96 2.91
C PRO A 95 1.11 -6.60 1.68
N THR A 96 1.75 -5.44 1.70
CA THR A 96 2.58 -4.96 0.59
C THR A 96 3.96 -5.59 0.57
N LEU A 97 4.48 -6.00 1.71
CA LEU A 97 5.77 -6.69 1.82
C LEU A 97 5.55 -8.17 2.15
N ILE A 98 5.73 -9.01 1.14
CA ILE A 98 5.63 -10.46 1.28
C ILE A 98 7.03 -11.02 1.48
N GLY A 99 7.35 -11.44 2.70
CA GLY A 99 8.58 -12.15 3.01
C GLY A 99 8.60 -13.57 2.41
N ARG A 100 9.70 -14.31 2.67
CA ARG A 100 9.83 -15.72 2.21
C ARG A 100 8.73 -16.64 2.77
N LEU A 101 8.19 -16.35 3.94
CA LEU A 101 7.14 -17.11 4.61
C LEU A 101 5.74 -16.60 4.22
N LYS A 102 5.34 -16.87 3.01
CA LYS A 102 4.02 -16.47 2.45
C LYS A 102 2.85 -16.95 3.31
N TYR A 103 2.95 -18.14 3.89
CA TYR A 103 1.89 -18.71 4.73
C TYR A 103 1.54 -17.81 5.93
N HIS A 104 2.53 -17.34 6.67
CA HIS A 104 2.30 -16.44 7.81
C HIS A 104 1.76 -15.08 7.37
N THR A 105 2.19 -14.60 6.21
CA THR A 105 1.76 -13.31 5.69
C THR A 105 0.27 -13.31 5.32
N PHE A 106 -0.26 -14.45 4.87
CA PHE A 106 -1.66 -14.58 4.42
C PHE A 106 -2.57 -15.34 5.40
N SER A 107 -2.05 -15.80 6.56
CA SER A 107 -2.85 -16.55 7.55
C SER A 107 -4.07 -15.77 8.04
N PHE A 108 -3.98 -14.44 8.14
CA PHE A 108 -5.10 -13.60 8.55
C PHE A 108 -6.30 -13.68 7.60
N ILE A 109 -6.09 -13.92 6.29
CA ILE A 109 -7.17 -14.10 5.31
C ILE A 109 -7.91 -15.40 5.63
N LYS A 110 -7.16 -16.49 5.86
CA LYS A 110 -7.73 -17.77 6.30
C LYS A 110 -8.56 -17.59 7.57
N ASP A 111 -8.02 -16.89 8.56
CA ASP A 111 -8.70 -16.67 9.85
C ASP A 111 -9.96 -15.82 9.69
N ARG A 112 -9.92 -14.80 8.81
CA ARG A 112 -11.09 -13.96 8.50
C ARG A 112 -12.19 -14.77 7.82
N VAL A 113 -11.83 -15.59 6.83
CA VAL A 113 -12.78 -16.51 6.16
C VAL A 113 -13.33 -17.52 7.16
N TRP A 114 -12.46 -18.13 7.97
CA TRP A 114 -12.86 -19.10 8.98
C TRP A 114 -13.84 -18.52 10.01
N LYS A 115 -13.60 -17.31 10.50
CA LYS A 115 -14.52 -16.63 11.42
C LYS A 115 -15.89 -16.40 10.78
N LYS A 116 -15.96 -16.03 9.51
CA LYS A 116 -17.24 -15.89 8.80
C LYS A 116 -17.96 -17.24 8.68
N LEU A 117 -17.24 -18.30 8.31
CA LEU A 117 -17.82 -19.65 8.20
C LEU A 117 -18.32 -20.19 9.52
N GLN A 118 -17.63 -19.92 10.63
CA GLN A 118 -18.08 -20.31 11.98
C GLN A 118 -19.41 -19.66 12.36
N GLY A 119 -19.62 -18.38 12.01
CA GLY A 119 -20.88 -17.70 12.22
C GLY A 119 -22.07 -18.33 11.47
N TRP A 120 -21.79 -19.05 10.37
CA TRP A 120 -22.83 -19.72 9.56
C TRP A 120 -23.13 -21.17 9.99
N LYS A 121 -22.20 -21.81 10.71
CA LYS A 121 -22.28 -23.22 11.12
C LYS A 121 -23.49 -23.51 12.02
N GLY A 122 -23.97 -22.52 12.78
CA GLY A 122 -25.16 -22.63 13.64
C GLY A 122 -26.48 -22.21 12.98
N MET A 123 -26.44 -21.70 11.74
CA MET A 123 -27.64 -21.24 11.05
C MET A 123 -28.21 -22.36 10.15
N MET A 124 -29.49 -22.67 10.32
CA MET A 124 -30.21 -23.58 9.41
C MET A 124 -30.45 -22.86 8.08
N LEU A 125 -29.41 -22.77 7.26
CA LEU A 125 -29.45 -22.13 5.95
C LEU A 125 -29.94 -23.11 4.89
N SER A 126 -30.86 -22.66 4.03
CA SER A 126 -31.25 -23.42 2.84
C SER A 126 -30.04 -23.65 1.91
N ARG A 127 -30.16 -24.60 1.00
CA ARG A 127 -29.10 -24.91 0.03
C ARG A 127 -28.72 -23.69 -0.82
N ASP A 128 -29.73 -22.94 -1.25
CA ASP A 128 -29.54 -21.77 -2.11
C ASP A 128 -28.80 -20.64 -1.39
N VAL A 129 -29.15 -20.39 -0.11
CA VAL A 129 -28.45 -19.40 0.71
C VAL A 129 -27.00 -19.80 0.96
N LYS A 130 -26.69 -21.08 1.15
CA LYS A 130 -25.33 -21.58 1.28
C LYS A 130 -24.50 -21.33 0.01
N GLU A 131 -25.10 -21.55 -1.16
CA GLU A 131 -24.44 -21.29 -2.45
C GLU A 131 -24.10 -19.79 -2.62
N VAL A 132 -25.06 -18.90 -2.35
CA VAL A 132 -24.85 -17.45 -2.42
C VAL A 132 -23.75 -17.00 -1.46
N LEU A 133 -23.73 -17.54 -0.24
CA LEU A 133 -22.71 -17.19 0.76
C LEU A 133 -21.31 -17.67 0.35
N ILE A 134 -21.19 -18.86 -0.25
CA ILE A 134 -19.91 -19.35 -0.78
C ILE A 134 -19.41 -18.43 -1.89
N LYS A 135 -20.27 -18.06 -2.84
CA LYS A 135 -19.91 -17.12 -3.92
C LYS A 135 -19.54 -15.72 -3.45
N ALA A 136 -20.07 -15.28 -2.30
CA ALA A 136 -19.76 -13.98 -1.73
C ALA A 136 -18.42 -13.94 -0.95
N VAL A 137 -17.80 -15.10 -0.68
CA VAL A 137 -16.55 -15.23 0.10
C VAL A 137 -15.40 -15.75 -0.75
N ALA A 138 -15.67 -16.45 -1.83
CA ALA A 138 -14.69 -16.94 -2.80
C ALA A 138 -14.34 -15.84 -3.80
#